data_0ea66f7455d639e476fb66e4ac1dd7f0
#
_entry.id   0ea66f7455d639e476fb66e4ac1dd7f0
#
_cell.length_a   1.000
_cell.length_b   1.000
_cell.length_c   1.000
_cell.angle_alpha   90.00
_cell.angle_beta   90.00
_cell.angle_gamma   90.00
#
_symmetry.space_group_name_H-M   'P 1'
#
loop_
_entity.id
_entity.type
_entity.pdbx_description
1 polymer ?
#
loop_
_entity_poly.entity_id
_entity_poly.type
_entity_poly.pdbx_seq_one_letter_code
_entity_poly.pdbx_strand_id
1 'polypeptide(L)'
;MTTIEKLEKQIEELRAEVERLKNEGTLKRTEHYYFLNIDGDGDFYIDEDNDGITTNYYDNWNYFLSEDSAEYFLSAVEELKVLHHYHEIYCPSYVPDWNDENEEKWYVFFNKSTSRYQYSYGTYDFRLNEIYFDSEETVRKVCDRLNENL
;
A
#
# COMPACT_ATOMS: atom_id res chain seq x y z
N MET A 1 -26.06 28.70 -35.58
CA MET A 1 -24.95 27.75 -35.59
C MET A 1 -25.02 26.90 -36.87
N THR A 2 -24.01 26.99 -37.69
CA THR A 2 -23.91 26.20 -38.92
C THR A 2 -23.61 24.73 -38.61
N THR A 3 -23.76 23.87 -39.58
CA THR A 3 -23.41 22.44 -39.44
C THR A 3 -21.92 22.26 -39.12
N ILE A 4 -21.07 23.10 -39.71
CA ILE A 4 -19.63 23.07 -39.46
C ILE A 4 -19.33 23.45 -38.02
N GLU A 5 -19.89 24.51 -37.47
CA GLU A 5 -19.72 24.92 -36.09
C GLU A 5 -20.17 23.84 -35.10
N LYS A 6 -21.24 23.12 -35.42
CA LYS A 6 -21.67 21.98 -34.58
C LYS A 6 -20.68 20.84 -34.58
N LEU A 7 -20.11 20.52 -35.74
CA LEU A 7 -19.10 19.48 -35.86
C LEU A 7 -17.79 19.86 -35.15
N GLU A 8 -17.38 21.10 -35.29
CA GLU A 8 -16.19 21.63 -34.58
C GLU A 8 -16.35 21.52 -33.07
N LYS A 9 -17.53 21.89 -32.56
CA LYS A 9 -17.85 21.73 -31.14
C LYS A 9 -17.79 20.26 -30.68
N GLN A 10 -18.36 19.36 -31.47
CA GLN A 10 -18.31 17.91 -31.18
C GLN A 10 -16.88 17.36 -31.16
N ILE A 11 -16.05 17.81 -32.08
CA ILE A 11 -14.63 17.43 -32.13
C ILE A 11 -13.92 17.90 -30.89
N GLU A 12 -14.16 19.11 -30.42
CA GLU A 12 -13.56 19.65 -29.18
C GLU A 12 -13.98 18.86 -27.97
N GLU A 13 -15.29 18.56 -27.83
CA GLU A 13 -15.83 17.75 -26.75
C GLU A 13 -15.22 16.34 -26.73
N LEU A 14 -15.08 15.70 -27.88
CA LEU A 14 -14.46 14.37 -27.98
C LEU A 14 -12.96 14.40 -27.67
N ARG A 15 -12.25 15.44 -28.06
CA ARG A 15 -10.83 15.61 -27.71
C ARG A 15 -10.65 15.76 -26.20
N ALA A 16 -11.50 16.56 -25.55
CA ALA A 16 -11.50 16.73 -24.11
C ALA A 16 -11.78 15.41 -23.38
N GLU A 17 -12.73 14.63 -23.88
CA GLU A 17 -13.06 13.31 -23.30
C GLU A 17 -11.93 12.29 -23.50
N VAL A 18 -11.29 12.27 -24.66
CA VAL A 18 -10.12 11.41 -24.90
C VAL A 18 -8.98 11.76 -23.93
N GLU A 19 -8.72 13.04 -23.73
CA GLU A 19 -7.68 13.50 -22.78
C GLU A 19 -8.02 13.13 -21.35
N ARG A 20 -9.29 13.28 -20.94
CA ARG A 20 -9.79 12.84 -19.66
C ARG A 20 -9.56 11.34 -19.43
N LEU A 21 -9.92 10.51 -20.43
CA LEU A 21 -9.75 9.06 -20.37
C LEU A 21 -8.29 8.61 -20.33
N LYS A 22 -7.42 9.31 -21.05
CA LYS A 22 -5.97 9.04 -21.01
C LYS A 22 -5.37 9.30 -19.62
N ASN A 23 -5.90 10.30 -18.92
CA ASN A 23 -5.42 10.69 -17.59
C ASN A 23 -6.15 9.97 -16.45
N GLU A 24 -7.20 9.19 -16.77
CA GLU A 24 -7.92 8.39 -15.80
C GLU A 24 -6.98 7.33 -15.19
N GLY A 25 -6.90 7.31 -13.87
CA GLY A 25 -5.97 6.44 -13.14
C GLY A 25 -4.52 6.94 -13.07
N THR A 26 -4.22 8.12 -13.64
CA THR A 26 -2.90 8.73 -13.57
C THR A 26 -2.86 9.75 -12.43
N LEU A 27 -1.89 9.59 -11.53
CA LEU A 27 -1.67 10.54 -10.45
C LEU A 27 -1.24 11.90 -11.01
N LYS A 28 -1.92 12.97 -10.58
CA LYS A 28 -1.57 14.33 -11.00
C LYS A 28 -0.24 14.75 -10.37
N ARG A 29 0.69 15.16 -11.23
CA ARG A 29 1.96 15.73 -10.79
C ARG A 29 1.79 17.20 -10.40
N THR A 30 2.29 17.56 -9.21
CA THR A 30 2.23 18.94 -8.65
C THR A 30 3.61 19.40 -8.25
N GLU A 31 3.78 20.73 -8.09
CA GLU A 31 5.06 21.29 -7.61
C GLU A 31 5.32 20.93 -6.15
N HIS A 32 4.27 20.95 -5.32
CA HIS A 32 4.33 20.54 -3.92
C HIS A 32 3.78 19.13 -3.77
N TYR A 33 4.54 18.27 -3.15
CA TYR A 33 4.19 16.87 -2.88
C TYR A 33 4.89 16.35 -1.63
N TYR A 34 4.43 15.22 -1.12
CA TYR A 34 4.98 14.51 0.02
C TYR A 34 5.54 13.16 -0.42
N PHE A 35 6.52 12.66 0.31
CA PHE A 35 7.12 11.35 0.06
C PHE A 35 7.66 10.74 1.35
N LEU A 36 7.86 9.42 1.36
CA LEU A 36 8.54 8.74 2.45
C LEU A 36 10.04 8.77 2.23
N ASN A 37 10.75 9.12 3.28
CA ASN A 37 12.20 9.08 3.33
C ASN A 37 12.67 8.21 4.50
N ILE A 38 13.96 7.91 4.57
CA ILE A 38 14.57 7.11 5.64
C ILE A 38 15.63 7.98 6.30
N ASP A 39 15.59 8.11 7.61
CA ASP A 39 16.58 8.86 8.38
C ASP A 39 17.88 8.08 8.61
N GLY A 40 18.82 8.70 9.32
CA GLY A 40 20.12 8.09 9.63
C GLY A 40 20.04 6.87 10.55
N ASP A 41 18.96 6.68 11.27
CA ASP A 41 18.69 5.54 12.15
C ASP A 41 17.91 4.42 11.45
N GLY A 42 17.48 4.64 10.22
CA GLY A 42 16.73 3.70 9.40
C GLY A 42 15.21 3.77 9.58
N ASP A 43 14.71 4.78 10.26
CA ASP A 43 13.27 4.99 10.44
C ASP A 43 12.66 5.74 9.25
N PHE A 44 11.46 5.32 8.86
CA PHE A 44 10.69 6.01 7.82
C PHE A 44 10.05 7.28 8.39
N TYR A 45 10.08 8.33 7.60
CA TYR A 45 9.38 9.57 7.91
C TYR A 45 8.84 10.23 6.64
N ILE A 46 7.89 11.16 6.82
CA ILE A 46 7.32 11.92 5.72
C ILE A 46 8.14 13.18 5.53
N ASP A 47 8.54 13.42 4.29
CA ASP A 47 9.21 14.63 3.84
C ASP A 47 8.39 15.30 2.74
N GLU A 48 8.71 16.54 2.41
CA GLU A 48 8.00 17.32 1.39
C GLU A 48 8.97 18.00 0.44
N ASP A 49 8.52 18.20 -0.80
CA ASP A 49 9.24 18.94 -1.82
C ASP A 49 8.31 19.97 -2.48
N ASN A 50 8.83 21.15 -2.79
CA ASN A 50 8.08 22.28 -3.32
C ASN A 50 8.46 22.65 -4.76
N ASP A 51 9.46 22.02 -5.35
CA ASP A 51 9.96 22.39 -6.68
C ASP A 51 9.40 21.56 -7.84
N GLY A 52 8.83 20.37 -7.54
CA GLY A 52 8.20 19.48 -8.52
C GLY A 52 9.16 18.90 -9.56
N ILE A 53 10.46 19.12 -9.44
CA ILE A 53 11.47 18.74 -10.44
C ILE A 53 11.90 17.28 -10.28
N THR A 54 11.90 16.77 -9.04
CA THR A 54 12.35 15.41 -8.75
C THR A 54 11.35 14.38 -9.28
N THR A 55 11.76 13.63 -10.30
CA THR A 55 10.93 12.62 -10.96
C THR A 55 10.96 11.27 -10.27
N ASN A 56 12.04 10.96 -9.54
CA ASN A 56 12.30 9.65 -8.97
C ASN A 56 11.20 9.18 -7.99
N TYR A 57 10.68 10.06 -7.15
CA TYR A 57 9.62 9.70 -6.21
C TYR A 57 8.29 9.43 -6.92
N TYR A 58 7.96 10.24 -7.93
CA TYR A 58 6.78 10.03 -8.75
C TYR A 58 6.86 8.71 -9.52
N ASP A 59 7.96 8.44 -10.21
CA ASP A 59 8.16 7.26 -11.03
C ASP A 59 8.19 5.96 -10.20
N ASN A 60 8.60 6.04 -8.93
CA ASN A 60 8.64 4.91 -8.00
C ASN A 60 7.43 4.85 -7.06
N TRP A 61 6.39 5.61 -7.34
CA TRP A 61 5.13 5.61 -6.60
C TRP A 61 5.26 6.03 -5.12
N ASN A 62 6.31 6.73 -4.79
CA ASN A 62 6.55 7.35 -3.50
C ASN A 62 6.24 8.86 -3.60
N TYR A 63 5.00 9.18 -3.93
CA TYR A 63 4.55 10.51 -4.25
C TYR A 63 3.10 10.69 -3.80
N PHE A 64 2.86 11.63 -2.90
CA PHE A 64 1.57 11.86 -2.28
C PHE A 64 1.15 13.32 -2.43
N LEU A 65 -0.10 13.54 -2.76
CA LEU A 65 -0.65 14.88 -2.96
C LEU A 65 -1.04 15.59 -1.65
N SER A 66 -1.13 14.83 -0.56
CA SER A 66 -1.43 15.35 0.78
C SER A 66 -0.60 14.64 1.84
N GLU A 67 -0.36 15.34 2.94
CA GLU A 67 0.31 14.77 4.12
C GLU A 67 -0.50 13.61 4.71
N ASP A 68 -1.82 13.74 4.81
CA ASP A 68 -2.70 12.68 5.31
C ASP A 68 -2.59 11.40 4.51
N SER A 69 -2.50 11.50 3.18
CA SER A 69 -2.30 10.35 2.31
C SER A 69 -0.93 9.69 2.54
N ALA A 70 0.12 10.47 2.73
CA ALA A 70 1.45 9.97 3.06
C ALA A 70 1.48 9.30 4.44
N GLU A 71 0.83 9.89 5.45
CA GLU A 71 0.70 9.30 6.80
C GLU A 71 -0.06 7.98 6.80
N TYR A 72 -1.14 7.91 6.02
CA TYR A 72 -1.88 6.66 5.85
C TYR A 72 -0.99 5.55 5.28
N PHE A 73 -0.23 5.84 4.25
CA PHE A 73 0.71 4.88 3.66
C PHE A 73 1.86 4.52 4.62
N LEU A 74 2.42 5.49 5.33
CA LEU A 74 3.45 5.26 6.34
C LEU A 74 2.96 4.30 7.43
N SER A 75 1.74 4.47 7.90
CA SER A 75 1.14 3.57 8.89
C SER A 75 1.08 2.13 8.40
N ALA A 76 0.72 1.90 7.14
CA ALA A 76 0.70 0.57 6.54
C ALA A 76 2.11 -0.03 6.43
N VAL A 77 3.10 0.77 6.06
CA VAL A 77 4.51 0.35 6.02
C VAL A 77 5.03 -0.04 7.40
N GLU A 78 4.71 0.73 8.43
CA GLU A 78 5.11 0.43 9.82
C GLU A 78 4.48 -0.87 10.33
N GLU A 79 3.22 -1.13 10.02
CA GLU A 79 2.59 -2.41 10.35
C GLU A 79 3.27 -3.60 9.67
N LEU A 80 3.54 -3.50 8.38
CA LEU A 80 4.26 -4.54 7.63
C LEU A 80 5.67 -4.78 8.18
N LYS A 81 6.36 -3.72 8.56
CA LYS A 81 7.70 -3.78 9.15
C LYS A 81 7.70 -4.57 10.46
N VAL A 82 6.70 -4.37 11.32
CA VAL A 82 6.55 -5.12 12.57
C VAL A 82 6.25 -6.59 12.30
N LEU A 83 5.33 -6.89 11.40
CA LEU A 83 5.00 -8.28 11.02
C LEU A 83 6.19 -8.99 10.37
N HIS A 84 6.92 -8.31 9.51
CA HIS A 84 8.13 -8.84 8.90
C HIS A 84 9.21 -9.15 9.95
N HIS A 85 9.37 -8.30 10.96
CA HIS A 85 10.28 -8.53 12.08
C HIS A 85 9.95 -9.85 12.81
N TYR A 86 8.69 -10.09 13.13
CA TYR A 86 8.28 -11.34 13.77
C TYR A 86 8.41 -12.55 12.85
N HIS A 87 8.19 -12.38 11.54
CA HIS A 87 8.45 -13.43 10.55
C HIS A 87 9.92 -13.86 10.57
N GLU A 88 10.85 -12.91 10.58
CA GLU A 88 12.28 -13.19 10.64
C GLU A 88 12.70 -13.87 11.96
N ILE A 89 12.02 -13.56 13.07
CA ILE A 89 12.31 -14.21 14.36
C ILE A 89 11.82 -15.66 14.40
N TYR A 90 10.60 -15.91 13.93
CA TYR A 90 9.92 -17.18 14.18
C TYR A 90 9.94 -18.16 13.01
N CYS A 91 9.97 -17.69 11.78
CA CYS A 91 9.93 -18.54 10.59
C CYS A 91 10.69 -17.92 9.39
N PRO A 92 11.98 -17.56 9.56
CA PRO A 92 12.73 -16.77 8.56
C PRO A 92 12.85 -17.41 7.19
N SER A 93 12.78 -18.75 7.12
CA SER A 93 12.89 -19.50 5.86
C SER A 93 11.54 -19.79 5.20
N TYR A 94 10.44 -19.42 5.85
CA TYR A 94 9.12 -19.70 5.33
C TYR A 94 8.75 -18.75 4.18
N VAL A 95 8.34 -19.32 3.07
CA VAL A 95 7.73 -18.63 1.93
C VAL A 95 6.48 -19.41 1.54
N PRO A 96 5.30 -18.78 1.47
CA PRO A 96 4.07 -19.46 1.10
C PRO A 96 4.16 -20.11 -0.29
N ASP A 97 3.75 -21.37 -0.42
CA ASP A 97 3.57 -22.02 -1.71
C ASP A 97 2.12 -21.88 -2.19
N TRP A 98 1.89 -20.96 -3.10
CA TRP A 98 0.56 -20.70 -3.64
C TRP A 98 0.08 -21.74 -4.64
N ASN A 99 0.94 -22.69 -5.03
CA ASN A 99 0.56 -23.85 -5.83
C ASN A 99 0.09 -25.03 -4.96
N ASP A 100 0.36 -25.01 -3.66
CA ASP A 100 -0.12 -26.02 -2.71
C ASP A 100 -1.42 -25.54 -2.06
N GLU A 101 -2.54 -26.10 -2.51
CA GLU A 101 -3.88 -25.79 -2.00
C GLU A 101 -4.15 -26.37 -0.60
N ASN A 102 -3.30 -27.27 -0.12
CA ASN A 102 -3.42 -27.88 1.21
C ASN A 102 -2.57 -27.17 2.27
N GLU A 103 -1.64 -26.30 1.84
CA GLU A 103 -0.85 -25.49 2.77
C GLU A 103 -1.70 -24.40 3.41
N GLU A 104 -1.79 -24.43 4.74
CA GLU A 104 -2.42 -23.38 5.53
C GLU A 104 -1.45 -22.20 5.68
N LYS A 105 -1.81 -21.06 5.12
CA LYS A 105 -1.03 -19.83 5.13
C LYS A 105 -1.62 -18.88 6.15
N TRP A 106 -0.95 -18.74 7.28
CA TRP A 106 -1.44 -18.02 8.46
C TRP A 106 -1.12 -16.55 8.40
N TYR A 107 -2.06 -15.69 8.79
CA TYR A 107 -1.91 -14.24 8.81
C TYR A 107 -2.56 -13.60 10.02
N VAL A 108 -2.13 -12.39 10.35
CA VAL A 108 -2.62 -11.59 11.47
C VAL A 108 -3.51 -10.45 10.97
N PHE A 109 -4.55 -10.15 11.71
CA PHE A 109 -5.40 -8.98 11.48
C PHE A 109 -5.82 -8.34 12.80
N PHE A 110 -6.15 -7.05 12.75
CA PHE A 110 -6.68 -6.34 13.90
C PHE A 110 -8.20 -6.35 13.87
N ASN A 111 -8.83 -6.91 14.89
CA ASN A 111 -10.28 -6.93 15.02
C ASN A 111 -10.74 -5.72 15.85
N LYS A 112 -11.38 -4.76 15.20
CA LYS A 112 -11.88 -3.54 15.86
C LYS A 112 -12.95 -3.82 16.91
N SER A 113 -13.77 -4.85 16.73
CA SER A 113 -14.83 -5.20 17.68
C SER A 113 -14.28 -5.68 19.02
N THR A 114 -13.16 -6.37 19.01
CA THR A 114 -12.47 -6.86 20.21
C THR A 114 -11.31 -5.99 20.64
N SER A 115 -10.89 -5.04 19.78
CA SER A 115 -9.68 -4.21 19.93
C SER A 115 -8.41 -5.04 20.17
N ARG A 116 -8.29 -6.15 19.47
CA ARG A 116 -7.17 -7.08 19.59
C ARG A 116 -6.72 -7.62 18.25
N TYR A 117 -5.45 -8.00 18.18
CA TYR A 117 -4.93 -8.79 17.08
C TYR A 117 -5.41 -10.22 17.18
N GLN A 118 -5.81 -10.75 16.05
CA GLN A 118 -6.28 -12.12 15.86
C GLN A 118 -5.60 -12.72 14.64
N TYR A 119 -5.72 -14.01 14.46
CA TYR A 119 -5.15 -14.71 13.32
C TYR A 119 -6.17 -15.61 12.64
N SER A 120 -5.90 -15.89 11.37
CA SER A 120 -6.67 -16.82 10.56
C SER A 120 -5.74 -17.42 9.51
N TYR A 121 -6.25 -18.29 8.66
CA TYR A 121 -5.51 -18.85 7.55
C TYR A 121 -6.32 -18.88 6.28
N GLY A 122 -5.62 -18.95 5.15
CA GLY A 122 -6.18 -19.21 3.83
C GLY A 122 -5.32 -20.23 3.09
N THR A 123 -5.90 -20.89 2.11
CA THR A 123 -5.22 -21.84 1.25
C THR A 123 -5.16 -21.40 -0.20
N TYR A 124 -6.15 -20.62 -0.63
CA TYR A 124 -6.30 -20.10 -1.99
C TYR A 124 -6.10 -18.59 -2.10
N ASP A 125 -6.56 -17.84 -1.11
CA ASP A 125 -6.70 -16.39 -1.21
C ASP A 125 -5.36 -15.71 -0.96
N PHE A 126 -4.70 -15.33 -2.06
CA PHE A 126 -3.57 -14.41 -1.97
C PHE A 126 -4.08 -13.02 -1.62
N ARG A 127 -3.63 -12.50 -0.50
CA ARG A 127 -3.90 -11.12 -0.07
C ARG A 127 -2.69 -10.25 -0.33
N LEU A 128 -2.92 -9.13 -0.96
CA LEU A 128 -1.89 -8.10 -1.11
C LEU A 128 -1.57 -7.49 0.26
N ASN A 129 -0.30 -7.17 0.47
CA ASN A 129 0.17 -6.52 1.71
C ASN A 129 0.04 -7.37 2.97
N GLU A 130 0.04 -8.69 2.85
CA GLU A 130 0.05 -9.61 3.98
C GLU A 130 1.43 -10.26 4.16
N ILE A 131 1.82 -10.41 5.41
CA ILE A 131 2.92 -11.28 5.80
C ILE A 131 2.32 -12.58 6.32
N TYR A 132 2.75 -13.71 5.78
CA TYR A 132 2.26 -15.02 6.14
C TYR A 132 3.26 -15.76 7.03
N PHE A 133 2.73 -16.62 7.89
CA PHE A 133 3.49 -17.42 8.85
C PHE A 133 3.27 -18.91 8.59
N ASP A 134 4.22 -19.73 9.01
CA ASP A 134 4.30 -21.15 8.66
C ASP A 134 3.29 -22.04 9.41
N SER A 135 2.82 -21.62 10.58
CA SER A 135 1.98 -22.46 11.43
C SER A 135 1.09 -21.63 12.35
N GLU A 136 0.03 -22.28 12.86
CA GLU A 136 -0.83 -21.70 13.89
C GLU A 136 -0.06 -21.37 15.17
N GLU A 137 0.88 -22.20 15.56
CA GLU A 137 1.74 -21.95 16.73
C GLU A 137 2.54 -20.66 16.58
N THR A 138 3.15 -20.47 15.41
CA THR A 138 3.93 -19.25 15.10
C THR A 138 3.06 -18.01 15.12
N VAL A 139 1.94 -18.02 14.40
CA VAL A 139 1.07 -16.83 14.28
C VAL A 139 0.42 -16.47 15.62
N ARG A 140 0.12 -17.45 16.46
CA ARG A 140 -0.38 -17.23 17.82
C ARG A 140 0.65 -16.49 18.68
N LYS A 141 1.91 -16.88 18.62
CA LYS A 141 3.01 -16.17 19.31
C LYS A 141 3.11 -14.71 18.84
N VAL A 142 2.97 -14.48 17.54
CA VAL A 142 2.97 -13.11 16.99
C VAL A 142 1.80 -12.29 17.52
N CYS A 143 0.59 -12.84 17.51
CA CYS A 143 -0.58 -12.17 18.09
C CYS A 143 -0.41 -11.85 19.56
N ASP A 144 0.12 -12.78 20.35
CA ASP A 144 0.37 -12.55 21.77
C ASP A 144 1.34 -11.39 22.00
N ARG A 145 2.42 -11.32 21.22
CA ARG A 145 3.37 -10.21 21.26
C ARG A 145 2.76 -8.87 20.88
N LEU A 146 1.98 -8.84 19.81
CA LEU A 146 1.29 -7.63 19.37
C LEU A 146 0.27 -7.15 20.41
N ASN A 147 -0.47 -8.06 21.01
CA ASN A 147 -1.46 -7.75 22.05
C ASN A 147 -0.85 -7.30 23.38
N GLU A 148 0.36 -7.73 23.73
CA GLU A 148 1.10 -7.26 24.90
C GLU A 148 1.44 -5.77 24.83
N ASN A 149 1.55 -5.21 23.62
CA ASN A 149 1.95 -3.82 23.37
C ASN A 149 0.75 -2.87 23.10
N LEU A 150 -0.48 -3.35 23.30
CA LEU A 150 -1.69 -2.51 23.13
C LEU A 150 -1.96 -1.60 24.32
#